data_4d0c30e3e353bf810c5f981b479e44fd
#
_entry.id   4d0c30e3e353bf810c5f981b479e44fd
#
_cell.length_a   1.000
_cell.length_b   1.000
_cell.length_c   1.000
_cell.angle_alpha   90.00
_cell.angle_beta   90.00
_cell.angle_gamma   90.00
#
_symmetry.space_group_name_H-M   'P 1'
#
loop_
_entity.id
_entity.type
_entity.pdbx_description
1 polymer ?
#
loop_
_entity_poly.entity_id
_entity_poly.type
_entity_poly.pdbx_seq_one_letter_code
_entity_poly.pdbx_strand_id
1 'polypeptide(L)'
;PGGNVYVTNFGSGTVSVINPATNTVTGSPITIGNGPSGVAVSPVTGLVFVTNFDSNTVSVIDPTTNTVTGSPITVGTAPTGVAVNPVTGEVYVTNFAGDTVSVIS
;
A
#
# COMPACT_ATOMS: atom_id res chain seq x y z
N PRO A 1 19.10 7.55 -3.82
CA PRO A 1 18.27 8.48 -3.11
C PRO A 1 17.15 7.76 -2.43
N GLY A 2 16.81 8.18 -1.28
CA GLY A 2 15.70 7.61 -0.58
C GLY A 2 14.43 7.75 -1.41
N GLY A 3 13.66 6.70 -1.43
CA GLY A 3 12.37 6.76 -2.09
C GLY A 3 11.41 7.65 -1.34
N ASN A 4 10.26 7.89 -1.96
CA ASN A 4 9.20 8.64 -1.31
C ASN A 4 8.63 7.88 -0.13
N VAL A 5 8.06 8.61 0.80
CA VAL A 5 7.34 8.06 1.94
C VAL A 5 5.86 8.09 1.62
N TYR A 6 5.17 6.99 1.84
CA TYR A 6 3.74 6.86 1.53
C TYR A 6 2.95 6.72 2.83
N VAL A 7 1.91 7.53 2.99
CA VAL A 7 1.10 7.57 4.19
C VAL A 7 -0.35 7.31 3.83
N THR A 8 -0.95 6.31 4.46
CA THR A 8 -2.37 6.02 4.22
C THR A 8 -3.24 6.97 5.02
N ASN A 9 -4.27 7.48 4.37
CA ASN A 9 -5.25 8.37 4.98
C ASN A 9 -6.59 7.61 5.03
N PHE A 10 -6.81 6.92 6.13
CA PHE A 10 -7.94 6.00 6.27
C PHE A 10 -9.27 6.67 5.98
N GLY A 11 -9.53 7.81 6.60
CA GLY A 11 -10.83 8.47 6.51
C GLY A 11 -11.14 9.07 5.15
N SER A 12 -10.12 9.40 4.36
CA SER A 12 -10.33 10.05 3.05
C SER A 12 -10.15 9.09 1.88
N GLY A 13 -9.69 7.85 2.12
CA GLY A 13 -9.49 6.89 1.05
C GLY A 13 -8.34 7.23 0.13
N THR A 14 -7.32 7.90 0.64
CA THR A 14 -6.20 8.36 -0.16
C THR A 14 -4.86 7.97 0.47
N VAL A 15 -3.81 8.11 -0.34
CA VAL A 15 -2.43 7.95 0.12
C VAL A 15 -1.69 9.24 -0.22
N SER A 16 -1.04 9.82 0.79
CA SER A 16 -0.20 10.99 0.58
C SER A 16 1.24 10.56 0.35
N VAL A 17 1.95 11.32 -0.47
CA VAL A 17 3.34 11.06 -0.79
C VAL A 17 4.18 12.17 -0.18
N ILE A 18 5.20 11.80 0.59
CA ILE A 18 6.09 12.75 1.24
C ILE A 18 7.48 12.62 0.63
N ASN A 19 8.04 13.75 0.26
CA ASN A 19 9.42 13.81 -0.21
C ASN A 19 10.35 13.86 1.02
N PRO A 20 11.17 12.84 1.26
CA PRO A 20 12.00 12.80 2.47
C PRO A 20 13.13 13.82 2.45
N ALA A 21 13.51 14.34 1.27
CA ALA A 21 14.55 15.36 1.20
C ALA A 21 14.08 16.69 1.77
N THR A 22 12.79 16.98 1.66
CA THR A 22 12.21 18.25 2.13
C THR A 22 11.24 18.06 3.27
N ASN A 23 10.81 16.82 3.55
CA ASN A 23 9.78 16.49 4.53
C ASN A 23 8.45 17.19 4.24
N THR A 24 8.13 17.33 2.96
CA THR A 24 6.87 17.95 2.55
C THR A 24 6.06 17.01 1.70
N VAL A 25 4.73 17.18 1.74
CA VAL A 25 3.82 16.43 0.89
C VAL A 25 4.03 16.90 -0.55
N THR A 26 4.16 15.95 -1.45
CA THR A 26 4.37 16.23 -2.87
C THR A 26 3.16 15.80 -3.67
N GLY A 27 2.68 16.68 -4.53
CA GLY A 27 1.56 16.41 -5.40
C GLY A 27 0.23 16.27 -4.67
N SER A 28 -0.78 15.82 -5.39
CA SER A 28 -2.10 15.57 -4.83
C SER A 28 -2.15 14.17 -4.23
N PRO A 29 -2.99 13.94 -3.21
CA PRO A 29 -3.15 12.59 -2.68
C PRO A 29 -3.64 11.63 -3.75
N ILE A 30 -3.18 10.38 -3.66
CA ILE A 30 -3.56 9.33 -4.59
C ILE A 30 -4.85 8.71 -4.08
N THR A 31 -5.90 8.73 -4.90
CA THR A 31 -7.17 8.09 -4.54
C THR A 31 -7.01 6.57 -4.66
N ILE A 32 -7.26 5.87 -3.56
CA ILE A 32 -7.04 4.42 -3.50
C ILE A 32 -8.36 3.65 -3.46
N GLY A 33 -9.22 3.97 -2.49
CA GLY A 33 -10.43 3.22 -2.27
C GLY A 33 -10.90 3.37 -0.84
N ASN A 34 -11.52 2.33 -0.32
CA ASN A 34 -12.18 2.41 0.98
C ASN A 34 -11.28 1.92 2.10
N GLY A 35 -10.92 2.84 2.99
CA GLY A 35 -10.23 2.53 4.22
C GLY A 35 -8.81 2.00 4.04
N PRO A 36 -7.94 2.73 3.32
CA PRO A 36 -6.54 2.30 3.24
C PRO A 36 -5.93 2.36 4.64
N SER A 37 -5.40 1.23 5.11
CA SER A 37 -4.92 1.11 6.48
C SER A 37 -3.42 0.89 6.56
N GLY A 38 -2.86 -0.02 5.78
CA GLY A 38 -1.44 -0.31 5.81
C GLY A 38 -0.78 -0.01 4.48
N VAL A 39 0.51 0.26 4.51
CA VAL A 39 1.29 0.53 3.30
C VAL A 39 2.70 -0.02 3.47
N ALA A 40 3.22 -0.63 2.41
CA ALA A 40 4.60 -1.12 2.39
C ALA A 40 5.17 -0.99 0.97
N VAL A 41 6.47 -0.80 0.89
CA VAL A 41 7.18 -0.65 -0.39
C VAL A 41 8.08 -1.84 -0.59
N SER A 42 8.03 -2.44 -1.77
CA SER A 42 8.94 -3.53 -2.11
C SER A 42 10.29 -2.95 -2.55
N PRO A 43 11.39 -3.28 -1.88
CA PRO A 43 12.70 -2.85 -2.34
C PRO A 43 13.16 -3.63 -3.58
N VAL A 44 12.48 -4.73 -3.91
CA VAL A 44 12.82 -5.54 -5.08
C VAL A 44 12.25 -4.93 -6.35
N THR A 45 10.96 -4.54 -6.32
CA THR A 45 10.27 -4.03 -7.51
C THR A 45 10.04 -2.52 -7.46
N GLY A 46 10.11 -1.92 -6.28
CA GLY A 46 9.75 -0.52 -6.08
C GLY A 46 8.27 -0.27 -5.92
N LEU A 47 7.45 -1.29 -6.15
CA LEU A 47 5.98 -1.13 -6.06
C LEU A 47 5.53 -0.90 -4.63
N VAL A 48 4.45 -0.15 -4.49
CA VAL A 48 3.86 0.20 -3.20
C VAL A 48 2.55 -0.56 -3.03
N PHE A 49 2.41 -1.23 -1.91
CA PHE A 49 1.24 -2.06 -1.63
C PHE A 49 0.43 -1.44 -0.49
N VAL A 50 -0.86 -1.25 -0.72
CA VAL A 50 -1.77 -0.59 0.21
C VAL A 50 -2.94 -1.52 0.52
N THR A 51 -3.15 -1.81 1.80
CA THR A 51 -4.30 -2.63 2.21
C THR A 51 -5.53 -1.75 2.33
N ASN A 52 -6.63 -2.22 1.74
CA ASN A 52 -7.92 -1.52 1.78
C ASN A 52 -8.85 -2.26 2.73
N PHE A 53 -8.93 -1.78 3.96
CA PHE A 53 -9.63 -2.44 5.06
C PHE A 53 -11.09 -2.75 4.73
N ASP A 54 -11.80 -1.78 4.17
CA ASP A 54 -13.24 -1.91 3.94
C ASP A 54 -13.61 -2.65 2.66
N SER A 55 -12.65 -2.90 1.77
CA SER A 55 -12.93 -3.57 0.50
C SER A 55 -12.26 -4.93 0.36
N ASN A 56 -11.48 -5.35 1.35
CA ASN A 56 -10.81 -6.66 1.36
C ASN A 56 -9.87 -6.85 0.18
N THR A 57 -9.17 -5.80 -0.18
CA THR A 57 -8.25 -5.81 -1.32
C THR A 57 -6.94 -5.13 -0.98
N VAL A 58 -5.97 -5.32 -1.86
CA VAL A 58 -4.70 -4.62 -1.84
C VAL A 58 -4.55 -3.87 -3.15
N SER A 59 -4.32 -2.57 -3.08
CA SER A 59 -4.01 -1.77 -4.26
C SER A 59 -2.51 -1.65 -4.43
N VAL A 60 -2.06 -1.59 -5.67
CA VAL A 60 -0.65 -1.47 -6.02
C VAL A 60 -0.41 -0.11 -6.66
N ILE A 61 0.55 0.64 -6.15
CA ILE A 61 0.90 1.95 -6.70
C ILE A 61 2.25 1.85 -7.39
N ASP A 62 2.31 2.38 -8.61
CA ASP A 62 3.57 2.52 -9.34
C ASP A 62 4.22 3.83 -8.89
N PRO A 63 5.39 3.77 -8.25
CA PRO A 63 6.03 4.99 -7.73
C PRO A 63 6.58 5.89 -8.82
N THR A 64 6.76 5.38 -10.04
CA THR A 64 7.22 6.18 -11.16
C THR A 64 6.19 7.22 -11.57
N THR A 65 4.92 6.84 -11.53
CA THR A 65 3.81 7.72 -11.93
C THR A 65 2.95 8.16 -10.76
N ASN A 66 3.13 7.54 -9.57
CA ASN A 66 2.29 7.75 -8.39
C ASN A 66 0.82 7.50 -8.69
N THR A 67 0.55 6.44 -9.44
CA THR A 67 -0.81 6.04 -9.77
C THR A 67 -1.02 4.57 -9.44
N VAL A 68 -2.29 4.21 -9.19
CA VAL A 68 -2.66 2.82 -8.97
C VAL A 68 -2.49 2.06 -10.29
N THR A 69 -1.84 0.91 -10.21
CA THR A 69 -1.60 0.07 -11.38
C THR A 69 -2.34 -1.25 -11.24
N GLY A 70 -3.01 -1.65 -12.31
CA GLY A 70 -3.76 -2.90 -12.34
C GLY A 70 -5.02 -2.87 -11.49
N SER A 71 -5.67 -4.02 -11.40
CA SER A 71 -6.86 -4.19 -10.58
C SER A 71 -6.45 -4.50 -9.14
N PRO A 72 -7.27 -4.13 -8.15
CA PRO A 72 -6.98 -4.50 -6.77
C PRO A 72 -6.91 -6.03 -6.60
N ILE A 73 -6.02 -6.47 -5.73
CA ILE A 73 -5.82 -7.88 -5.45
C ILE A 73 -6.74 -8.27 -4.29
N THR A 74 -7.60 -9.26 -4.50
CA THR A 74 -8.47 -9.75 -3.44
C THR A 74 -7.68 -10.53 -2.40
N VAL A 75 -7.88 -10.18 -1.13
CA VAL A 75 -7.26 -10.89 0.00
C VAL A 75 -8.35 -11.33 0.96
N GLY A 76 -8.02 -11.57 2.22
CA GLY A 76 -9.01 -11.97 3.20
C GLY A 76 -9.79 -10.80 3.78
N THR A 77 -10.47 -11.02 4.90
CA THR A 77 -11.38 -10.04 5.48
C THR A 77 -10.64 -9.03 6.35
N ALA A 78 -10.89 -7.76 6.10
CA ALA A 78 -10.34 -6.62 6.86
C ALA A 78 -8.81 -6.63 6.88
N PRO A 79 -8.17 -6.52 5.72
CA PRO A 79 -6.70 -6.47 5.68
C PRO A 79 -6.21 -5.20 6.35
N THR A 80 -5.23 -5.33 7.25
CA THR A 80 -4.70 -4.20 8.02
C THR A 80 -3.22 -4.03 7.87
N GLY A 81 -2.42 -5.04 8.15
CA GLY A 81 -0.98 -4.94 8.09
C GLY A 81 -0.43 -5.47 6.79
N VAL A 82 0.66 -4.91 6.34
CA VAL A 82 1.33 -5.38 5.13
C VAL A 82 2.84 -5.22 5.32
N ALA A 83 3.57 -6.23 4.88
CA ALA A 83 5.03 -6.23 4.93
C ALA A 83 5.55 -6.95 3.69
N VAL A 84 6.76 -6.58 3.29
CA VAL A 84 7.38 -7.16 2.10
C VAL A 84 8.67 -7.85 2.52
N ASN A 85 8.89 -9.05 2.00
CA ASN A 85 10.17 -9.73 2.15
C ASN A 85 11.19 -9.01 1.28
N PRO A 86 12.22 -8.38 1.85
CA PRO A 86 13.14 -7.55 1.07
C PRO A 86 14.04 -8.34 0.13
N VAL A 87 14.09 -9.65 0.29
CA VAL A 87 14.92 -10.50 -0.56
C VAL A 87 14.11 -11.07 -1.73
N THR A 88 12.91 -11.59 -1.46
CA THR A 88 12.10 -12.27 -2.48
C THR A 88 11.07 -11.35 -3.14
N GLY A 89 10.68 -10.27 -2.48
CA GLY A 89 9.63 -9.39 -2.95
C GLY A 89 8.22 -9.88 -2.64
N GLU A 90 8.09 -11.01 -1.96
CA GLU A 90 6.76 -11.49 -1.57
C GLU A 90 6.13 -10.55 -0.55
N VAL A 91 4.82 -10.36 -0.66
CA VAL A 91 4.07 -9.45 0.18
C VAL A 91 3.15 -10.24 1.11
N TYR A 92 3.20 -9.93 2.38
CA TYR A 92 2.41 -10.59 3.41
C TYR A 92 1.38 -9.61 3.96
N VAL A 93 0.12 -10.04 3.97
CA VAL A 93 -1.00 -9.19 4.38
C VAL A 93 -1.74 -9.88 5.52
N THR A 94 -1.92 -9.18 6.64
CA THR A 94 -2.72 -9.70 7.74
C THR A 94 -4.17 -9.35 7.51
N ASN A 95 -5.04 -10.34 7.61
CA ASN A 95 -6.48 -10.17 7.45
C ASN A 95 -7.10 -10.22 8.84
N PHE A 96 -7.32 -9.05 9.41
CA PHE A 96 -7.67 -8.90 10.82
C PHE A 96 -8.93 -9.68 11.21
N ALA A 97 -10.01 -9.51 10.48
CA ALA A 97 -11.28 -10.19 10.83
C ALA A 97 -11.32 -11.63 10.35
N GLY A 98 -10.47 -11.99 9.40
CA GLY A 98 -10.41 -13.36 8.90
C GLY A 98 -9.45 -14.26 9.65
N ASP A 99 -8.63 -13.70 10.55
CA ASP A 99 -7.62 -14.43 11.31
C ASP A 99 -6.66 -15.22 10.42
N THR A 100 -6.32 -14.63 9.27
CA THR A 100 -5.45 -15.27 8.27
C THR A 100 -4.40 -14.30 7.76
N VAL A 101 -3.44 -14.86 7.02
CA VAL A 101 -2.43 -14.08 6.30
C VAL A 101 -2.50 -14.45 4.83
N SER A 102 -2.56 -13.46 3.97
CA SER A 102 -2.47 -13.68 2.53
C SER A 102 -1.06 -13.39 2.05
N VAL A 103 -0.60 -14.16 1.07
CA VAL A 103 0.72 -13.97 0.47
C VAL A 103 0.53 -13.61 -0.99
N ILE A 104 1.16 -12.51 -1.41
CA ILE A 104 1.13 -12.03 -2.79
C ILE A 104 2.52 -12.22 -3.37
N SER A 105 2.60 -12.96 -4.46
CA SER A 105 3.88 -13.22 -5.13
C SER A 105 4.13 -12.24 -6.26
#